data_0b116e04fb608cac9f107e39c954df44
#
_entry.id   0b116e04fb608cac9f107e39c954df44
#
_cell.length_a   1.000
_cell.length_b   1.000
_cell.length_c   1.000
_cell.angle_alpha   90.00
_cell.angle_beta   90.00
_cell.angle_gamma   90.00
#
_symmetry.space_group_name_H-M   'P 1'
#
loop_
_entity.id
_entity.type
_entity.pdbx_description
1 polymer ?
#
loop_
_entity_poly.entity_id
_entity_poly.type
_entity_poly.pdbx_seq_one_letter_code
_entity_poly.pdbx_strand_id
1 'polypeptide(L)'
;MPHPTVCRNPDCPNHASPPGSWYRLHGHYHTKAFGPVRRYRCKNCRRTVSHQTESTHYYSKQPLPLSRLSRELSGRSMRDVAREFGVSSAVIRNNVLRLGRQCMAAQIHLLDQMKARKTVAFDGLRSFVTSQDYPCDITTVVDSDSQSILTMVHSIFRRGGNRTASQTTRIARKYAQWTPASRSMTRDISLLTKEMIGYLDLTGDAPAVVHTDRHLIYYRVLQKGAAGACQRRGVLRHQRTSSLLPRTTENPLFPVNYVDRLLRHREKEHTRETIAFGRHAVVQMHRAWIWAWDHNMQREYRVVKPELGTHVERGVMEKAGIRRIFRELWGRRLSVRGKEVPETIRTVWCGALQTPPVRWRKGVARERWKMRIPNYCIEDIREGERAESSWG
;
A
#
# COMPACT_ATOMS: atom_id res chain seq x y z
N MET A 1 -0.44 -24.19 -12.74
CA MET A 1 -0.34 -23.89 -11.30
C MET A 1 1.13 -23.80 -10.92
N PRO A 2 1.53 -22.83 -10.09
CA PRO A 2 2.96 -22.60 -9.82
C PRO A 2 3.59 -23.77 -9.04
N HIS A 3 4.78 -24.17 -9.45
CA HIS A 3 5.62 -25.08 -8.68
C HIS A 3 6.24 -24.33 -7.49
N PRO A 4 6.60 -25.04 -6.39
CA PRO A 4 7.26 -24.40 -5.26
C PRO A 4 8.64 -23.89 -5.69
N THR A 5 8.91 -22.62 -5.36
CA THR A 5 10.15 -21.95 -5.74
C THR A 5 11.28 -22.22 -4.74
N VAL A 6 10.96 -22.35 -3.45
CA VAL A 6 11.93 -22.57 -2.37
C VAL A 6 11.35 -23.48 -1.28
N CYS A 7 12.22 -24.11 -0.50
CA CYS A 7 11.81 -24.80 0.73
C CYS A 7 11.35 -23.78 1.78
N ARG A 8 10.25 -24.06 2.48
CA ARG A 8 9.70 -23.16 3.51
C ARG A 8 10.34 -23.34 4.90
N ASN A 9 11.38 -24.13 5.00
CA ASN A 9 12.20 -24.23 6.20
C ASN A 9 13.37 -23.25 6.11
N PRO A 10 13.43 -22.19 6.92
CA PRO A 10 14.52 -21.21 6.87
C PRO A 10 15.91 -21.83 7.09
N ASP A 11 15.98 -22.89 7.91
CA ASP A 11 17.22 -23.59 8.25
C ASP A 11 17.66 -24.59 7.17
N CYS A 12 16.94 -24.70 6.06
CA CYS A 12 17.22 -25.62 4.98
C CYS A 12 18.03 -24.93 3.86
N PRO A 13 19.13 -25.51 3.36
CA PRO A 13 19.87 -24.95 2.22
C PRO A 13 18.99 -24.64 1.00
N ASN A 14 17.97 -25.48 0.76
CA ASN A 14 17.01 -25.27 -0.32
C ASN A 14 16.04 -24.10 -0.06
N HIS A 15 16.20 -23.38 1.05
CA HIS A 15 15.45 -22.15 1.31
C HIS A 15 16.13 -20.94 0.65
N ALA A 16 17.43 -20.81 0.81
CA ALA A 16 18.20 -19.70 0.26
C ALA A 16 18.53 -19.89 -1.24
N SER A 17 19.05 -21.06 -1.59
CA SER A 17 19.53 -21.36 -2.95
C SER A 17 19.09 -22.77 -3.37
N PRO A 18 17.84 -22.96 -3.78
CA PRO A 18 17.33 -24.26 -4.18
C PRO A 18 17.89 -24.67 -5.55
N PRO A 19 18.48 -25.88 -5.70
CA PRO A 19 18.75 -26.44 -7.01
C PRO A 19 17.45 -26.78 -7.74
N GLY A 20 17.46 -26.88 -9.07
CA GLY A 20 16.25 -27.12 -9.86
C GLY A 20 15.46 -28.38 -9.47
N SER A 21 16.11 -29.37 -8.86
CA SER A 21 15.50 -30.63 -8.44
C SER A 21 15.39 -30.80 -6.92
N TRP A 22 15.26 -29.73 -6.15
CA TRP A 22 15.28 -29.73 -4.69
C TRP A 22 14.13 -30.46 -3.99
N TYR A 23 13.01 -30.73 -4.71
CA TYR A 23 11.82 -31.40 -4.19
C TYR A 23 11.44 -32.63 -5.01
N ARG A 24 10.53 -33.44 -4.46
CA ARG A 24 9.86 -34.55 -5.15
C ARG A 24 8.35 -34.49 -4.92
N LEU A 25 7.59 -35.07 -5.83
CA LEU A 25 6.14 -35.21 -5.65
C LEU A 25 5.85 -36.07 -4.40
N HIS A 26 4.83 -35.66 -3.62
CA HIS A 26 4.47 -36.29 -2.35
C HIS A 26 2.95 -36.44 -2.19
N GLY A 27 2.28 -36.87 -3.27
CA GLY A 27 0.84 -37.12 -3.27
C GLY A 27 0.00 -35.86 -3.31
N HIS A 28 -1.24 -36.00 -2.86
CA HIS A 28 -2.28 -34.97 -2.87
C HIS A 28 -3.02 -34.92 -1.54
N TYR A 29 -3.69 -33.83 -1.25
CA TYR A 29 -4.73 -33.71 -0.25
C TYR A 29 -5.93 -32.97 -0.83
N HIS A 30 -7.12 -33.19 -0.29
CA HIS A 30 -8.32 -32.55 -0.75
C HIS A 30 -8.71 -31.35 0.08
N THR A 31 -9.17 -30.29 -0.57
CA THR A 31 -9.74 -29.13 0.09
C THR A 31 -11.11 -28.81 -0.49
N LYS A 32 -12.00 -28.25 0.34
CA LYS A 32 -13.34 -27.84 -0.13
C LYS A 32 -13.27 -26.75 -1.20
N ALA A 33 -12.27 -25.88 -1.14
CA ALA A 33 -12.17 -24.73 -2.04
C ALA A 33 -11.47 -25.02 -3.37
N PHE A 34 -10.59 -26.05 -3.44
CA PHE A 34 -9.71 -26.28 -4.59
C PHE A 34 -9.69 -27.75 -5.06
N GLY A 35 -10.49 -28.61 -4.44
CA GLY A 35 -10.44 -30.06 -4.74
C GLY A 35 -9.07 -30.65 -4.37
N PRO A 36 -8.50 -31.53 -5.24
CA PRO A 36 -7.20 -32.17 -5.01
C PRO A 36 -6.06 -31.17 -5.18
N VAL A 37 -5.20 -31.08 -4.15
CA VAL A 37 -4.06 -30.17 -4.07
C VAL A 37 -2.77 -30.97 -4.04
N ARG A 38 -1.89 -30.79 -5.01
CA ARG A 38 -0.58 -31.44 -5.08
C ARG A 38 0.32 -31.02 -3.93
N ARG A 39 1.01 -32.01 -3.35
CA ARG A 39 2.07 -31.81 -2.35
C ARG A 39 3.43 -32.20 -2.91
N TYR A 40 4.41 -31.48 -2.43
CA TYR A 40 5.83 -31.73 -2.72
C TYR A 40 6.57 -31.88 -1.41
N ARG A 41 7.66 -32.64 -1.40
CA ARG A 41 8.51 -32.85 -0.22
C ARG A 41 9.92 -32.45 -0.54
N CYS A 42 10.52 -31.60 0.30
CA CYS A 42 11.92 -31.23 0.18
C CYS A 42 12.81 -32.47 0.32
N LYS A 43 13.77 -32.63 -0.57
CA LYS A 43 14.72 -33.78 -0.54
C LYS A 43 15.65 -33.71 0.65
N ASN A 44 16.00 -32.50 1.10
CA ASN A 44 16.88 -32.28 2.23
C ASN A 44 16.17 -32.37 3.58
N CYS A 45 15.42 -31.38 3.97
CA CYS A 45 14.79 -31.31 5.31
C CYS A 45 13.47 -32.09 5.43
N ARG A 46 12.99 -32.70 4.35
CA ARG A 46 11.75 -33.49 4.26
C ARG A 46 10.45 -32.73 4.58
N ARG A 47 10.50 -31.43 4.83
CA ARG A 47 9.31 -30.58 5.01
C ARG A 47 8.45 -30.60 3.73
N THR A 48 7.12 -30.61 3.91
CA THR A 48 6.19 -30.62 2.78
C THR A 48 5.74 -29.22 2.45
N VAL A 49 5.52 -28.97 1.17
CA VAL A 49 4.94 -27.74 0.60
C VAL A 49 3.91 -28.13 -0.45
N SER A 50 2.88 -27.34 -0.65
CA SER A 50 1.90 -27.58 -1.70
C SER A 50 1.98 -26.49 -2.76
N HIS A 51 1.43 -26.75 -3.95
CA HIS A 51 1.33 -25.72 -4.97
C HIS A 51 0.46 -24.53 -4.52
N GLN A 52 -0.46 -24.74 -3.57
CA GLN A 52 -1.26 -23.67 -2.97
C GLN A 52 -0.40 -22.68 -2.14
N THR A 53 0.75 -23.12 -1.62
CA THR A 53 1.64 -22.26 -0.83
C THR A 53 2.12 -21.04 -1.62
N GLU A 54 2.34 -21.20 -2.92
CA GLU A 54 2.75 -20.12 -3.83
C GLU A 54 1.55 -19.41 -4.50
N SER A 55 0.33 -19.87 -4.23
CA SER A 55 -0.88 -19.28 -4.80
C SER A 55 -1.25 -17.98 -4.09
N THR A 56 -1.79 -17.02 -4.85
CA THR A 56 -2.45 -15.82 -4.31
C THR A 56 -3.62 -16.17 -3.38
N HIS A 57 -4.15 -17.38 -3.47
CA HIS A 57 -5.27 -17.88 -2.68
C HIS A 57 -4.86 -18.79 -1.50
N TYR A 58 -3.59 -18.84 -1.14
CA TYR A 58 -3.12 -19.65 -0.01
C TYR A 58 -3.93 -19.38 1.26
N TYR A 59 -4.43 -20.43 1.93
CA TYR A 59 -5.37 -20.36 3.05
C TYR A 59 -6.71 -19.67 2.75
N SER A 60 -7.12 -19.51 1.50
CA SER A 60 -8.44 -18.97 1.20
C SER A 60 -9.51 -20.06 1.32
N LYS A 61 -10.60 -19.73 2.03
CA LYS A 61 -11.80 -20.60 2.10
C LYS A 61 -12.75 -20.33 0.92
N GLN A 62 -12.78 -19.11 0.43
CA GLN A 62 -13.58 -18.65 -0.70
C GLN A 62 -12.70 -17.77 -1.60
N PRO A 63 -11.95 -18.39 -2.54
CA PRO A 63 -11.13 -17.66 -3.49
C PRO A 63 -12.00 -16.90 -4.48
N LEU A 64 -11.60 -15.69 -4.83
CA LEU A 64 -12.22 -14.90 -5.88
C LEU A 64 -11.17 -14.59 -6.96
N PRO A 65 -11.55 -14.45 -8.23
CA PRO A 65 -10.62 -14.02 -9.28
C PRO A 65 -10.16 -12.58 -8.98
N LEU A 66 -8.89 -12.44 -8.50
CA LEU A 66 -8.36 -11.17 -8.00
C LEU A 66 -8.29 -10.09 -9.08
N SER A 67 -8.05 -10.46 -10.34
CA SER A 67 -8.07 -9.51 -11.47
C SER A 67 -9.46 -8.94 -11.73
N ARG A 68 -10.53 -9.75 -11.62
CA ARG A 68 -11.91 -9.26 -11.67
C ARG A 68 -12.21 -8.39 -10.45
N LEU A 69 -11.83 -8.84 -9.25
CA LEU A 69 -12.01 -8.08 -8.01
C LEU A 69 -11.38 -6.69 -8.09
N SER A 70 -10.16 -6.57 -8.62
CA SER A 70 -9.48 -5.28 -8.80
C SER A 70 -10.33 -4.30 -9.62
N ARG A 71 -10.89 -4.75 -10.74
CA ARG A 71 -11.76 -3.91 -11.59
C ARG A 71 -13.07 -3.52 -10.92
N GLU A 72 -13.71 -4.48 -10.24
CA GLU A 72 -15.00 -4.26 -9.58
C GLU A 72 -14.93 -3.34 -8.35
N LEU A 73 -13.76 -3.18 -7.74
CA LEU A 73 -13.58 -2.27 -6.61
C LEU A 73 -13.64 -0.79 -7.00
N SER A 74 -13.32 -0.45 -8.25
CA SER A 74 -13.28 0.94 -8.70
C SER A 74 -14.67 1.59 -8.66
N GLY A 75 -14.82 2.67 -7.92
CA GLY A 75 -16.05 3.45 -7.80
C GLY A 75 -17.20 2.74 -7.03
N ARG A 76 -16.98 1.54 -6.49
CA ARG A 76 -18.02 0.73 -5.84
C ARG A 76 -17.72 0.47 -4.36
N SER A 77 -18.77 0.35 -3.56
CA SER A 77 -18.62 -0.08 -2.17
C SER A 77 -18.36 -1.59 -2.10
N MET A 78 -17.68 -2.06 -1.03
CA MET A 78 -17.49 -3.51 -0.82
C MET A 78 -18.80 -4.30 -0.74
N ARG A 79 -19.91 -3.67 -0.35
CA ARG A 79 -21.25 -4.33 -0.32
C ARG A 79 -21.80 -4.53 -1.73
N ASP A 80 -21.60 -3.56 -2.62
CA ASP A 80 -22.04 -3.67 -4.02
C ASP A 80 -21.21 -4.74 -4.73
N VAL A 81 -19.90 -4.74 -4.52
CA VAL A 81 -19.01 -5.81 -5.03
C VAL A 81 -19.41 -7.17 -4.47
N ALA A 82 -19.81 -7.27 -3.21
CA ALA A 82 -20.28 -8.52 -2.61
C ALA A 82 -21.54 -9.06 -3.29
N ARG A 83 -22.49 -8.18 -3.64
CA ARG A 83 -23.69 -8.56 -4.42
C ARG A 83 -23.31 -9.09 -5.81
N GLU A 84 -22.40 -8.42 -6.49
CA GLU A 84 -21.92 -8.79 -7.82
C GLU A 84 -21.25 -10.18 -7.85
N PHE A 85 -20.54 -10.55 -6.78
CA PHE A 85 -19.91 -11.86 -6.66
C PHE A 85 -20.79 -12.91 -5.97
N GLY A 86 -22.00 -12.56 -5.52
CA GLY A 86 -22.87 -13.48 -4.79
C GLY A 86 -22.28 -13.96 -3.45
N VAL A 87 -21.47 -13.12 -2.78
CA VAL A 87 -20.78 -13.49 -1.54
C VAL A 87 -21.00 -12.48 -0.43
N SER A 88 -20.60 -12.79 0.80
CA SER A 88 -20.67 -11.83 1.89
C SER A 88 -19.57 -10.74 1.77
N SER A 89 -19.84 -9.56 2.32
CA SER A 89 -18.85 -8.48 2.36
C SER A 89 -17.59 -8.84 3.16
N ALA A 90 -17.65 -9.82 4.05
CA ALA A 90 -16.49 -10.36 4.75
C ALA A 90 -15.56 -11.14 3.80
N VAL A 91 -16.11 -11.88 2.84
CA VAL A 91 -15.35 -12.57 1.78
C VAL A 91 -14.64 -11.54 0.90
N ILE A 92 -15.35 -10.49 0.46
CA ILE A 92 -14.74 -9.40 -0.31
C ILE A 92 -13.59 -8.77 0.48
N ARG A 93 -13.81 -8.40 1.74
CA ARG A 93 -12.76 -7.82 2.59
C ARG A 93 -11.52 -8.72 2.67
N ASN A 94 -11.70 -10.02 2.88
CA ASN A 94 -10.57 -10.94 2.99
C ASN A 94 -9.78 -11.05 1.67
N ASN A 95 -10.47 -11.00 0.53
CA ASN A 95 -9.82 -10.99 -0.77
C ASN A 95 -9.19 -9.64 -1.11
N VAL A 96 -9.77 -8.51 -0.66
CA VAL A 96 -9.16 -7.17 -0.73
C VAL A 96 -7.84 -7.12 0.04
N LEU A 97 -7.79 -7.70 1.25
CA LEU A 97 -6.56 -7.77 2.03
C LEU A 97 -5.47 -8.63 1.37
N ARG A 98 -5.86 -9.66 0.63
CA ARG A 98 -4.93 -10.49 -0.17
C ARG A 98 -4.40 -9.71 -1.37
N LEU A 99 -5.31 -9.16 -2.17
CA LEU A 99 -4.97 -8.38 -3.35
C LEU A 99 -4.11 -7.16 -2.98
N GLY A 100 -4.47 -6.43 -1.90
CA GLY A 100 -3.70 -5.28 -1.45
C GLY A 100 -2.27 -5.65 -1.05
N ARG A 101 -2.07 -6.80 -0.34
CA ARG A 101 -0.69 -7.29 -0.08
C ARG A 101 0.04 -7.68 -1.36
N GLN A 102 -0.65 -8.25 -2.33
CA GLN A 102 -0.05 -8.57 -3.62
C GLN A 102 0.39 -7.30 -4.36
N CYS A 103 -0.43 -6.25 -4.33
CA CYS A 103 -0.08 -4.94 -4.92
C CYS A 103 1.06 -4.24 -4.16
N MET A 104 1.08 -4.33 -2.82
CA MET A 104 2.20 -3.83 -2.02
C MET A 104 3.50 -4.60 -2.30
N ALA A 105 3.43 -5.92 -2.46
CA ALA A 105 4.60 -6.71 -2.88
C ALA A 105 5.10 -6.26 -4.26
N ALA A 106 4.20 -6.03 -5.21
CA ALA A 106 4.56 -5.51 -6.52
C ALA A 106 5.21 -4.11 -6.42
N GLN A 107 4.72 -3.25 -5.53
CA GLN A 107 5.32 -1.94 -5.27
C GLN A 107 6.74 -2.07 -4.68
N ILE A 108 6.98 -3.00 -3.74
CA ILE A 108 8.32 -3.27 -3.22
C ILE A 108 9.27 -3.71 -4.35
N HIS A 109 8.81 -4.59 -5.24
CA HIS A 109 9.60 -4.99 -6.41
C HIS A 109 9.85 -3.84 -7.39
N LEU A 110 8.91 -2.91 -7.50
CA LEU A 110 9.09 -1.69 -8.30
C LEU A 110 10.16 -0.79 -7.66
N LEU A 111 10.05 -0.50 -6.37
CA LEU A 111 10.96 0.39 -5.65
C LEU A 111 12.41 -0.14 -5.66
N ASP A 112 12.59 -1.46 -5.52
CA ASP A 112 13.87 -2.16 -5.56
C ASP A 112 14.62 -2.03 -6.91
N GLN A 113 13.90 -1.78 -8.00
CA GLN A 113 14.44 -1.76 -9.36
C GLN A 113 14.22 -0.43 -10.09
N MET A 114 13.58 0.53 -9.43
CA MET A 114 13.28 1.80 -10.08
C MET A 114 14.54 2.66 -10.24
N LYS A 115 14.54 3.48 -11.26
CA LYS A 115 15.54 4.53 -11.43
C LYS A 115 15.31 5.63 -10.40
N ALA A 116 16.38 6.14 -9.79
CA ALA A 116 16.29 7.26 -8.88
C ALA A 116 15.65 8.49 -9.55
N ARG A 117 14.87 9.26 -8.78
CA ARG A 117 14.03 10.35 -9.30
C ARG A 117 14.64 11.71 -8.97
N LYS A 118 14.56 12.66 -9.89
CA LYS A 118 15.03 14.06 -9.65
C LYS A 118 13.98 14.92 -8.99
N THR A 119 12.71 14.70 -9.28
CA THR A 119 11.64 15.59 -8.84
C THR A 119 10.44 14.78 -8.35
N VAL A 120 10.00 15.07 -7.15
CA VAL A 120 8.79 14.48 -6.57
C VAL A 120 7.87 15.56 -6.00
N ALA A 121 6.59 15.28 -6.00
CA ALA A 121 5.59 16.09 -5.31
C ALA A 121 4.88 15.25 -4.26
N PHE A 122 4.53 15.82 -3.11
CA PHE A 122 3.64 15.17 -2.17
C PHE A 122 2.63 16.13 -1.54
N ASP A 123 1.45 15.60 -1.32
CA ASP A 123 0.34 16.29 -0.64
C ASP A 123 -0.54 15.27 0.09
N GLY A 124 -1.46 15.75 0.91
CA GLY A 124 -2.35 14.97 1.71
C GLY A 124 -3.81 15.01 1.23
N LEU A 125 -4.32 13.84 0.84
CA LEU A 125 -5.74 13.69 0.56
C LEU A 125 -6.55 13.55 1.84
N ARG A 126 -7.32 14.60 2.17
CA ARG A 126 -8.22 14.60 3.32
C ARG A 126 -9.39 13.65 3.12
N SER A 127 -9.59 12.74 4.08
CA SER A 127 -10.66 11.76 4.11
C SER A 127 -11.13 11.48 5.55
N PHE A 128 -11.88 10.39 5.76
CA PHE A 128 -12.42 10.04 7.07
C PHE A 128 -12.36 8.53 7.31
N VAL A 129 -12.21 8.13 8.58
CA VAL A 129 -12.33 6.74 9.01
C VAL A 129 -13.50 6.62 9.98
N THR A 130 -14.40 5.70 9.75
CA THR A 130 -15.63 5.40 10.50
C THR A 130 -16.67 6.52 10.57
N SER A 131 -16.26 7.76 10.64
CA SER A 131 -17.13 8.94 10.62
C SER A 131 -16.35 10.23 10.35
N GLN A 132 -17.04 11.30 10.01
CA GLN A 132 -16.45 12.64 9.84
C GLN A 132 -15.77 13.20 11.11
N ASP A 133 -15.99 12.59 12.28
CA ASP A 133 -15.38 13.01 13.53
C ASP A 133 -13.96 12.44 13.70
N TYR A 134 -13.58 11.50 12.85
CA TYR A 134 -12.22 10.93 12.76
C TYR A 134 -11.63 11.21 11.38
N PRO A 135 -11.23 12.47 11.12
CA PRO A 135 -10.55 12.81 9.88
C PRO A 135 -9.23 12.09 9.78
N CYS A 136 -8.92 11.68 8.56
CA CYS A 136 -7.63 11.11 8.20
C CYS A 136 -7.05 11.82 6.99
N ASP A 137 -5.78 11.62 6.80
CA ASP A 137 -5.02 12.11 5.67
C ASP A 137 -4.27 10.93 5.03
N ILE A 138 -4.35 10.81 3.72
CA ILE A 138 -3.51 9.89 2.95
C ILE A 138 -2.50 10.76 2.24
N THR A 139 -1.31 10.89 2.80
CA THR A 139 -0.23 11.65 2.17
C THR A 139 0.47 10.77 1.16
N THR A 140 0.51 11.20 -0.09
CA THR A 140 1.03 10.45 -1.23
C THR A 140 2.26 11.14 -1.81
N VAL A 141 3.33 10.40 -2.05
CA VAL A 141 4.51 10.85 -2.81
C VAL A 141 4.38 10.37 -4.24
N VAL A 142 4.51 11.31 -5.17
CA VAL A 142 4.34 11.09 -6.61
C VAL A 142 5.59 11.56 -7.35
N ASP A 143 6.08 10.78 -8.29
CA ASP A 143 7.09 11.23 -9.23
C ASP A 143 6.50 12.31 -10.14
N SER A 144 7.17 13.46 -10.24
CA SER A 144 6.61 14.62 -10.95
C SER A 144 6.52 14.41 -12.46
N ASP A 145 7.41 13.63 -13.06
CA ASP A 145 7.49 13.43 -14.51
C ASP A 145 6.49 12.37 -15.00
N SER A 146 6.41 11.26 -14.30
CA SER A 146 5.58 10.11 -14.68
C SER A 146 4.23 10.07 -13.99
N GLN A 147 4.04 10.86 -12.92
CA GLN A 147 2.89 10.79 -12.02
C GLN A 147 2.72 9.40 -11.35
N SER A 148 3.79 8.59 -11.30
CA SER A 148 3.78 7.32 -10.60
C SER A 148 3.74 7.54 -9.09
N ILE A 149 2.87 6.79 -8.40
CA ILE A 149 2.80 6.77 -6.95
C ILE A 149 3.99 5.98 -6.42
N LEU A 150 4.83 6.59 -5.60
CA LEU A 150 6.02 5.97 -5.01
C LEU A 150 5.72 5.37 -3.63
N THR A 151 5.09 6.14 -2.75
CA THR A 151 4.70 5.68 -1.42
C THR A 151 3.50 6.47 -0.89
N MET A 152 2.84 5.92 0.13
CA MET A 152 1.70 6.55 0.80
C MET A 152 1.73 6.26 2.30
N VAL A 153 1.29 7.23 3.10
CA VAL A 153 1.09 7.07 4.54
C VAL A 153 -0.31 7.51 4.95
N HIS A 154 -0.84 6.89 6.00
CA HIS A 154 -2.17 7.18 6.52
C HIS A 154 -2.10 7.72 7.94
N SER A 155 -2.62 8.91 8.17
CA SER A 155 -2.64 9.58 9.46
C SER A 155 -4.06 9.87 9.91
N ILE A 156 -4.46 9.46 11.12
CA ILE A 156 -5.71 9.87 11.74
C ILE A 156 -5.39 10.94 12.78
N PHE A 157 -6.13 12.04 12.76
CA PHE A 157 -5.90 13.17 13.67
C PHE A 157 -7.20 13.70 14.27
N ARG A 158 -7.08 14.57 15.27
CA ARG A 158 -8.23 15.17 15.92
C ARG A 158 -8.93 16.16 14.97
N ARG A 159 -10.25 16.11 14.92
CA ARG A 159 -11.04 17.06 14.14
C ARG A 159 -10.85 18.47 14.69
N GLY A 160 -10.33 19.36 13.87
CA GLY A 160 -10.22 20.80 14.10
C GLY A 160 -11.36 21.60 13.43
N GLY A 161 -11.19 22.92 13.39
CA GLY A 161 -12.12 23.87 12.75
C GLY A 161 -13.35 24.19 13.59
N ASN A 162 -14.22 25.03 13.02
CA ASN A 162 -15.46 25.47 13.65
C ASN A 162 -16.44 24.28 13.81
N ARG A 163 -17.10 24.21 14.96
CA ARG A 163 -18.00 23.12 15.33
C ARG A 163 -19.23 23.66 16.04
N THR A 164 -20.39 23.09 15.74
CA THR A 164 -21.60 23.36 16.52
C THR A 164 -21.50 22.74 17.92
N ALA A 165 -22.31 23.18 18.87
CA ALA A 165 -22.36 22.62 20.21
C ALA A 165 -22.66 21.12 20.19
N SER A 166 -23.60 20.66 19.36
CA SER A 166 -23.93 19.23 19.21
C SER A 166 -22.77 18.41 18.65
N GLN A 167 -22.02 18.96 17.70
CA GLN A 167 -20.79 18.30 17.17
C GLN A 167 -19.73 18.21 18.25
N THR A 168 -19.53 19.24 19.05
CA THR A 168 -18.54 19.25 20.15
C THR A 168 -18.87 18.18 21.18
N THR A 169 -20.11 18.10 21.65
CA THR A 169 -20.57 17.06 22.59
C THR A 169 -20.40 15.65 22.00
N ARG A 170 -20.77 15.44 20.74
CA ARG A 170 -20.62 14.15 20.07
C ARG A 170 -19.16 13.74 19.94
N ILE A 171 -18.27 14.67 19.58
CA ILE A 171 -16.83 14.41 19.46
C ILE A 171 -16.23 14.11 20.82
N ALA A 172 -16.56 14.87 21.87
CA ALA A 172 -16.07 14.63 23.23
C ALA A 172 -16.42 13.20 23.69
N ARG A 173 -17.67 12.76 23.49
CA ARG A 173 -18.10 11.39 23.81
C ARG A 173 -17.36 10.31 23.01
N LYS A 174 -17.05 10.54 21.72
CA LYS A 174 -16.27 9.62 20.90
C LYS A 174 -14.81 9.57 21.33
N TYR A 175 -14.22 10.72 21.63
CA TYR A 175 -12.81 10.81 22.02
C TYR A 175 -12.55 10.29 23.42
N ALA A 176 -13.52 10.28 24.30
CA ALA A 176 -13.46 9.56 25.59
C ALA A 176 -13.30 8.05 25.40
N GLN A 177 -13.82 7.47 24.31
CA GLN A 177 -13.67 6.04 23.98
C GLN A 177 -12.38 5.73 23.24
N TRP A 178 -11.98 6.60 22.34
CA TRP A 178 -10.74 6.49 21.56
C TRP A 178 -10.39 7.86 20.98
N THR A 179 -9.15 8.26 21.18
CA THR A 179 -8.64 9.53 20.65
C THR A 179 -7.44 9.26 19.71
N PRO A 180 -7.35 9.96 18.57
CA PRO A 180 -6.16 9.90 17.73
C PRO A 180 -4.89 10.30 18.50
N ALA A 181 -3.78 9.62 18.22
CA ALA A 181 -2.50 9.94 18.83
C ALA A 181 -2.09 11.40 18.55
N SER A 182 -1.52 12.04 19.55
CA SER A 182 -0.96 13.39 19.36
C SER A 182 0.16 13.34 18.32
N ARG A 183 0.26 14.38 17.49
CA ARG A 183 1.29 14.53 16.44
C ARG A 183 1.35 13.37 15.44
N SER A 184 0.26 12.59 15.25
CA SER A 184 0.22 11.48 14.29
C SER A 184 0.68 11.90 12.89
N MET A 185 0.13 12.99 12.34
CA MET A 185 0.55 13.51 11.02
C MET A 185 2.06 13.80 10.97
N THR A 186 2.61 14.46 11.98
CA THR A 186 4.05 14.78 11.98
C THR A 186 4.90 13.53 11.95
N ARG A 187 4.55 12.52 12.78
CA ARG A 187 5.25 11.23 12.82
C ARG A 187 5.18 10.52 11.47
N ASP A 188 3.98 10.42 10.93
CA ASP A 188 3.73 9.63 9.72
C ASP A 188 4.33 10.30 8.47
N ILE A 189 4.30 11.66 8.40
CA ILE A 189 4.98 12.42 7.34
C ILE A 189 6.49 12.35 7.50
N SER A 190 7.03 12.30 8.73
CA SER A 190 8.47 12.10 8.96
C SER A 190 8.94 10.75 8.45
N LEU A 191 8.14 9.70 8.66
CA LEU A 191 8.40 8.36 8.12
C LEU A 191 8.38 8.37 6.59
N LEU A 192 7.32 8.93 6.00
CA LEU A 192 7.21 9.10 4.55
C LEU A 192 8.41 9.82 3.95
N THR A 193 8.84 10.92 4.58
CA THR A 193 9.96 11.73 4.13
C THR A 193 11.29 10.97 4.21
N LYS A 194 11.50 10.18 5.27
CA LYS A 194 12.69 9.32 5.40
C LYS A 194 12.80 8.34 4.24
N GLU A 195 11.71 7.66 3.90
CA GLU A 195 11.65 6.72 2.77
C GLU A 195 11.83 7.44 1.43
N MET A 196 11.15 8.56 1.24
CA MET A 196 11.20 9.35 0.01
C MET A 196 12.64 9.73 -0.39
N ILE A 197 13.48 10.07 0.58
CA ILE A 197 14.89 10.39 0.32
C ILE A 197 15.62 9.24 -0.37
N GLY A 198 15.31 7.99 -0.04
CA GLY A 198 15.88 6.81 -0.70
C GLY A 198 15.46 6.64 -2.17
N TYR A 199 14.44 7.36 -2.62
CA TYR A 199 13.96 7.30 -4.01
C TYR A 199 14.54 8.42 -4.89
N LEU A 200 15.27 9.37 -4.30
CA LEU A 200 15.80 10.53 -4.99
C LEU A 200 17.22 10.31 -5.50
N ASP A 201 17.50 10.82 -6.68
CA ASP A 201 18.87 10.97 -7.18
C ASP A 201 19.52 12.20 -6.54
N LEU A 202 20.36 11.93 -5.55
CA LEU A 202 21.12 12.93 -4.78
C LEU A 202 22.57 13.07 -5.25
N THR A 203 22.95 12.41 -6.34
CA THR A 203 24.35 12.30 -6.81
C THR A 203 24.69 13.20 -8.00
N GLY A 204 23.67 13.74 -8.69
CA GLY A 204 23.91 14.59 -9.86
C GLY A 204 24.25 16.03 -9.49
N ASP A 205 24.73 16.79 -10.47
CA ASP A 205 25.14 18.22 -10.34
C ASP A 205 23.99 19.14 -9.90
N ALA A 206 22.77 18.84 -10.33
CA ALA A 206 21.59 19.58 -9.91
C ALA A 206 20.92 18.91 -8.69
N PRO A 207 20.45 19.70 -7.69
CA PRO A 207 19.77 19.14 -6.54
C PRO A 207 18.45 18.46 -6.94
N ALA A 208 18.09 17.38 -6.25
CA ALA A 208 16.74 16.83 -6.34
C ALA A 208 15.73 17.83 -5.78
N VAL A 209 14.50 17.83 -6.28
CA VAL A 209 13.47 18.81 -5.89
C VAL A 209 12.27 18.09 -5.30
N VAL A 210 11.84 18.55 -4.13
CA VAL A 210 10.61 18.09 -3.47
C VAL A 210 9.60 19.24 -3.47
N HIS A 211 8.48 19.04 -4.15
CA HIS A 211 7.36 19.98 -4.18
C HIS A 211 6.32 19.64 -3.12
N THR A 212 5.91 20.63 -2.33
CA THR A 212 4.76 20.52 -1.40
C THR A 212 3.93 21.79 -1.45
N ASP A 213 2.73 21.73 -0.86
CA ASP A 213 2.02 22.95 -0.53
C ASP A 213 2.73 23.73 0.62
N ARG A 214 2.14 24.85 1.05
CA ARG A 214 2.68 25.67 2.14
C ARG A 214 2.29 25.16 3.53
N HIS A 215 1.78 23.95 3.69
CA HIS A 215 1.41 23.41 4.98
C HIS A 215 2.63 23.33 5.91
N LEU A 216 2.49 23.86 7.13
CA LEU A 216 3.61 24.04 8.05
C LEU A 216 4.26 22.72 8.49
N ILE A 217 3.49 21.62 8.54
CA ILE A 217 4.03 20.30 8.91
C ILE A 217 5.05 19.84 7.89
N TYR A 218 4.79 19.99 6.59
CA TYR A 218 5.73 19.61 5.53
C TYR A 218 7.04 20.36 5.64
N TYR A 219 6.96 21.69 5.83
CA TYR A 219 8.15 22.49 6.05
C TYR A 219 8.96 22.00 7.25
N ARG A 220 8.31 21.85 8.43
CA ARG A 220 9.00 21.44 9.67
C ARG A 220 9.63 20.05 9.58
N VAL A 221 9.00 19.12 8.87
CA VAL A 221 9.51 17.76 8.72
C VAL A 221 10.69 17.74 7.75
N LEU A 222 10.57 18.41 6.61
CA LEU A 222 11.64 18.46 5.61
C LEU A 222 12.89 19.20 6.08
N GLN A 223 12.79 20.11 7.05
CA GLN A 223 13.97 20.76 7.68
C GLN A 223 14.75 19.85 8.64
N LYS A 224 14.25 18.64 8.93
CA LYS A 224 14.81 17.72 9.92
C LYS A 224 15.28 16.41 9.30
N GLY A 225 15.98 15.61 10.09
CA GLY A 225 16.42 14.27 9.70
C GLY A 225 17.25 14.24 8.41
N ALA A 226 17.12 13.17 7.66
CA ALA A 226 17.85 12.98 6.40
C ALA A 226 17.54 14.06 5.36
N ALA A 227 16.28 14.49 5.22
CA ALA A 227 15.91 15.54 4.27
C ALA A 227 16.57 16.88 4.61
N GLY A 228 16.58 17.28 5.89
CA GLY A 228 17.25 18.48 6.33
C GLY A 228 18.77 18.42 6.14
N ALA A 229 19.38 17.27 6.35
CA ALA A 229 20.80 17.05 6.08
C ALA A 229 21.10 17.19 4.56
N CYS A 230 20.29 16.60 3.69
CA CYS A 230 20.44 16.74 2.25
C CYS A 230 20.26 18.19 1.77
N GLN A 231 19.34 18.95 2.37
CA GLN A 231 19.17 20.39 2.05
C GLN A 231 20.40 21.21 2.46
N ARG A 232 20.94 20.98 3.67
CA ARG A 232 22.18 21.68 4.11
C ARG A 232 23.39 21.37 3.23
N ARG A 233 23.44 20.18 2.64
CA ARG A 233 24.49 19.79 1.67
C ARG A 233 24.23 20.32 0.26
N GLY A 234 23.10 20.98 0.01
CA GLY A 234 22.75 21.51 -1.31
C GLY A 234 22.27 20.46 -2.33
N VAL A 235 22.17 19.17 -1.97
CA VAL A 235 21.75 18.09 -2.89
C VAL A 235 20.24 17.90 -2.95
N LEU A 236 19.48 18.58 -2.10
CA LEU A 236 18.02 18.59 -2.06
C LEU A 236 17.49 20.00 -1.94
N ARG A 237 16.48 20.34 -2.72
CA ARG A 237 15.72 21.60 -2.61
C ARG A 237 14.25 21.33 -2.29
N HIS A 238 13.74 21.94 -1.23
CA HIS A 238 12.31 21.95 -0.91
C HIS A 238 11.65 23.17 -1.53
N GLN A 239 10.74 22.98 -2.46
CA GLN A 239 9.96 24.02 -3.12
C GLN A 239 8.52 24.00 -2.63
N ARG A 240 8.06 25.13 -2.08
CA ARG A 240 6.71 25.28 -1.51
C ARG A 240 5.83 26.10 -2.43
N THR A 241 4.74 25.51 -2.89
CA THR A 241 3.80 26.12 -3.82
C THR A 241 2.52 26.51 -3.07
N SER A 242 1.97 27.69 -3.36
CA SER A 242 0.71 28.12 -2.76
C SER A 242 -0.44 27.27 -3.28
N SER A 243 -1.31 26.79 -2.39
CA SER A 243 -2.53 26.06 -2.75
C SER A 243 -3.59 26.95 -3.43
N LEU A 244 -3.38 28.28 -3.42
CA LEU A 244 -4.24 29.25 -4.11
C LEU A 244 -3.90 29.39 -5.58
N LEU A 245 -2.74 28.94 -6.02
CA LEU A 245 -2.38 28.98 -7.43
C LEU A 245 -3.28 28.05 -8.27
N PRO A 246 -3.56 28.40 -9.53
CA PRO A 246 -4.30 27.54 -10.45
C PRO A 246 -3.68 26.15 -10.53
N ARG A 247 -4.55 25.12 -10.57
CA ARG A 247 -4.12 23.70 -10.65
C ARG A 247 -3.97 23.26 -12.10
N THR A 248 -3.21 24.01 -12.87
CA THR A 248 -2.87 23.71 -14.26
C THR A 248 -1.67 22.75 -14.33
N THR A 249 -1.33 22.30 -15.52
CA THR A 249 -0.18 21.41 -15.77
C THR A 249 1.16 22.05 -15.43
N GLU A 250 1.25 23.39 -15.43
CA GLU A 250 2.45 24.15 -15.04
C GLU A 250 2.63 24.25 -13.53
N ASN A 251 1.59 23.94 -12.75
CA ASN A 251 1.70 23.97 -11.30
C ASN A 251 2.57 22.79 -10.82
N PRO A 252 3.66 23.03 -10.04
CA PRO A 252 4.53 21.96 -9.55
C PRO A 252 3.82 20.89 -8.70
N LEU A 253 2.65 21.20 -8.15
CA LEU A 253 1.81 20.23 -7.43
C LEU A 253 0.80 19.50 -8.33
N PHE A 254 0.77 19.81 -9.62
CA PHE A 254 -0.16 19.15 -10.54
C PHE A 254 -0.11 17.61 -10.45
N PRO A 255 1.08 16.96 -10.44
CA PRO A 255 1.16 15.50 -10.40
C PRO A 255 0.42 14.91 -9.20
N VAL A 256 0.66 15.39 -8.00
CA VAL A 256 0.01 14.88 -6.79
C VAL A 256 -1.47 15.30 -6.71
N ASN A 257 -1.81 16.53 -7.09
CA ASN A 257 -3.21 16.97 -7.14
C ASN A 257 -4.05 16.15 -8.13
N TYR A 258 -3.44 15.73 -9.24
CA TYR A 258 -4.08 14.88 -10.23
C TYR A 258 -4.36 13.49 -9.67
N VAL A 259 -3.36 12.87 -9.03
CA VAL A 259 -3.48 11.59 -8.33
C VAL A 259 -4.57 11.65 -7.27
N ASP A 260 -4.60 12.67 -6.43
CA ASP A 260 -5.61 12.87 -5.39
C ASP A 260 -7.02 13.01 -5.97
N ARG A 261 -7.16 13.74 -7.07
CA ARG A 261 -8.44 13.87 -7.78
C ARG A 261 -8.91 12.53 -8.31
N LEU A 262 -8.02 11.74 -8.92
CA LEU A 262 -8.36 10.41 -9.42
C LEU A 262 -8.73 9.46 -8.29
N LEU A 263 -8.01 9.47 -7.17
CA LEU A 263 -8.31 8.64 -6.00
C LEU A 263 -9.71 8.97 -5.45
N ARG A 264 -10.07 10.25 -5.35
CA ARG A 264 -11.43 10.68 -4.96
C ARG A 264 -12.49 10.21 -5.94
N HIS A 265 -12.19 10.23 -7.22
CA HIS A 265 -13.13 9.81 -8.27
C HIS A 265 -13.32 8.29 -8.29
N ARG A 266 -12.26 7.52 -8.06
CA ARG A 266 -12.24 6.05 -8.22
C ARG A 266 -12.56 5.29 -6.93
N GLU A 267 -12.25 5.86 -5.76
CA GLU A 267 -12.49 5.22 -4.48
C GLU A 267 -13.64 5.89 -3.73
N LYS A 268 -14.78 5.20 -3.68
CA LYS A 268 -16.05 5.71 -3.11
C LYS A 268 -15.89 6.26 -1.69
N GLU A 269 -14.99 5.70 -0.92
CA GLU A 269 -14.74 6.10 0.47
C GLU A 269 -14.00 7.44 0.60
N HIS A 270 -13.41 7.94 -0.49
CA HIS A 270 -12.70 9.23 -0.54
C HIS A 270 -13.47 10.34 -1.25
N THR A 271 -14.64 10.04 -1.82
CA THR A 271 -15.53 11.05 -2.39
C THR A 271 -15.91 12.06 -1.30
N ARG A 272 -15.92 13.34 -1.62
CA ARG A 272 -16.37 14.39 -0.70
C ARG A 272 -17.83 14.14 -0.29
N GLU A 273 -18.13 14.40 0.98
CA GLU A 273 -19.47 14.22 1.55
C GLU A 273 -20.03 12.79 1.41
N THR A 274 -19.15 11.81 1.26
CA THR A 274 -19.57 10.40 1.17
C THR A 274 -20.19 9.91 2.48
N ILE A 275 -21.21 9.06 2.36
CA ILE A 275 -21.69 8.20 3.46
C ILE A 275 -20.95 6.86 3.50
N ALA A 276 -20.11 6.58 2.51
CA ALA A 276 -19.38 5.31 2.34
C ALA A 276 -17.99 5.39 2.99
N PHE A 277 -17.85 6.00 4.15
CA PHE A 277 -16.56 6.10 4.87
C PHE A 277 -15.86 4.76 4.98
N GLY A 278 -14.55 4.76 4.85
CA GLY A 278 -13.71 3.63 5.21
C GLY A 278 -13.94 3.25 6.67
N ARG A 279 -14.35 2.00 6.93
CA ARG A 279 -14.67 1.56 8.30
C ARG A 279 -13.48 1.01 9.07
N HIS A 280 -12.36 0.84 8.37
CA HIS A 280 -11.13 0.31 8.95
C HIS A 280 -9.94 0.86 8.17
N ALA A 281 -9.02 1.57 8.85
CA ALA A 281 -7.88 2.24 8.22
C ALA A 281 -7.01 1.28 7.38
N VAL A 282 -6.75 0.07 7.88
CA VAL A 282 -5.97 -0.94 7.14
C VAL A 282 -6.67 -1.34 5.85
N VAL A 283 -7.99 -1.56 5.86
CA VAL A 283 -8.74 -1.94 4.65
C VAL A 283 -8.76 -0.79 3.65
N GLN A 284 -8.89 0.45 4.13
CA GLN A 284 -8.82 1.66 3.33
C GLN A 284 -7.48 1.75 2.60
N MET A 285 -6.38 1.55 3.32
CA MET A 285 -5.05 1.56 2.71
C MET A 285 -4.79 0.36 1.77
N HIS A 286 -5.33 -0.82 2.05
CA HIS A 286 -5.27 -1.92 1.09
C HIS A 286 -5.97 -1.57 -0.24
N ARG A 287 -7.12 -0.89 -0.17
CA ARG A 287 -7.82 -0.40 -1.38
C ARG A 287 -7.00 0.67 -2.10
N ALA A 288 -6.42 1.61 -1.35
CA ALA A 288 -5.55 2.63 -1.92
C ALA A 288 -4.34 2.01 -2.65
N TRP A 289 -3.72 0.96 -2.09
CA TRP A 289 -2.63 0.23 -2.76
C TRP A 289 -3.08 -0.57 -3.98
N ILE A 290 -4.30 -1.13 -3.99
CA ILE A 290 -4.88 -1.76 -5.18
C ILE A 290 -5.08 -0.72 -6.28
N TRP A 291 -5.62 0.44 -5.91
CA TRP A 291 -5.81 1.55 -6.83
C TRP A 291 -4.47 2.12 -7.34
N ALA A 292 -3.46 2.27 -6.47
CA ALA A 292 -2.13 2.72 -6.86
C ALA A 292 -1.46 1.77 -7.86
N TRP A 293 -1.63 0.45 -7.68
CA TRP A 293 -1.21 -0.54 -8.66
C TRP A 293 -1.89 -0.34 -10.01
N ASP A 294 -3.23 -0.19 -10.02
CA ASP A 294 -3.99 0.05 -11.25
C ASP A 294 -3.52 1.33 -11.94
N HIS A 295 -3.32 2.42 -11.19
CA HIS A 295 -2.81 3.68 -11.69
C HIS A 295 -1.40 3.53 -12.29
N ASN A 296 -0.47 2.98 -11.54
CA ASN A 296 0.94 2.89 -11.94
C ASN A 296 1.17 1.98 -13.16
N MET A 297 0.51 0.81 -13.17
CA MET A 297 0.91 -0.32 -14.00
C MET A 297 -0.10 -0.68 -15.09
N GLN A 298 -1.34 -0.21 -15.01
CA GLN A 298 -2.40 -0.61 -15.95
C GLN A 298 -3.00 0.57 -16.72
N ARG A 299 -2.93 1.78 -16.15
CA ARG A 299 -3.49 2.96 -16.80
C ARG A 299 -2.47 3.64 -17.68
N GLU A 300 -2.93 4.06 -18.83
CA GLU A 300 -2.17 4.91 -19.73
C GLU A 300 -1.91 6.26 -19.05
N TYR A 301 -0.69 6.75 -19.17
CA TYR A 301 -0.30 8.08 -18.70
C TYR A 301 -1.18 9.18 -19.32
N ARG A 302 -1.52 9.04 -20.60
CA ARG A 302 -2.51 9.88 -21.28
C ARG A 302 -3.37 9.04 -22.22
N VAL A 303 -4.68 9.07 -22.02
CA VAL A 303 -5.65 8.34 -22.85
C VAL A 303 -5.56 8.72 -24.32
N VAL A 304 -5.31 10.01 -24.61
CA VAL A 304 -5.19 10.53 -26.00
C VAL A 304 -3.81 10.28 -26.62
N LYS A 305 -2.85 9.73 -25.87
CA LYS A 305 -1.49 9.40 -26.30
C LYS A 305 -1.05 8.07 -25.70
N PRO A 306 -1.68 6.95 -26.10
CA PRO A 306 -1.41 5.62 -25.54
C PRO A 306 0.02 5.14 -25.83
N GLU A 307 0.68 5.66 -26.86
CA GLU A 307 2.08 5.38 -27.18
C GLU A 307 3.06 5.78 -26.07
N LEU A 308 2.64 6.67 -25.15
CA LEU A 308 3.44 7.05 -23.99
C LEU A 308 3.51 5.95 -22.93
N GLY A 309 2.67 4.91 -23.05
CA GLY A 309 2.61 3.80 -22.11
C GLY A 309 1.98 4.15 -20.76
N THR A 310 2.17 3.28 -19.79
CA THR A 310 1.69 3.48 -18.43
C THR A 310 2.57 4.47 -17.66
N HIS A 311 2.11 4.88 -16.47
CA HIS A 311 2.86 5.81 -15.62
C HIS A 311 4.27 5.28 -15.31
N VAL A 312 4.43 3.99 -15.02
CA VAL A 312 5.75 3.39 -14.72
C VAL A 312 6.62 3.25 -15.96
N GLU A 313 6.04 3.00 -17.13
CA GLU A 313 6.79 2.93 -18.40
C GLU A 313 7.40 4.26 -18.82
N ARG A 314 6.98 5.36 -18.21
CA ARG A 314 7.55 6.71 -18.38
C ARG A 314 8.93 6.89 -17.71
N GLY A 315 9.78 5.88 -17.76
CA GLY A 315 11.17 5.97 -17.31
C GLY A 315 11.37 5.71 -15.81
N VAL A 316 10.37 5.18 -15.11
CA VAL A 316 10.52 4.78 -13.69
C VAL A 316 11.29 3.48 -13.59
N MET A 317 11.00 2.52 -14.47
CA MET A 317 11.60 1.20 -14.47
C MET A 317 11.78 0.67 -15.90
N GLU A 318 12.69 -0.28 -16.08
CA GLU A 318 12.86 -0.96 -17.38
C GLU A 318 11.65 -1.84 -17.73
N LYS A 319 11.25 -1.81 -19.01
CA LYS A 319 10.06 -2.55 -19.50
C LYS A 319 10.09 -4.04 -19.18
N ALA A 320 11.27 -4.67 -19.18
CA ALA A 320 11.41 -6.10 -18.84
C ALA A 320 11.01 -6.39 -17.39
N GLY A 321 11.43 -5.52 -16.46
CA GLY A 321 11.07 -5.60 -15.04
C GLY A 321 9.57 -5.40 -14.83
N ILE A 322 8.98 -4.41 -15.50
CA ILE A 322 7.53 -4.13 -15.44
C ILE A 322 6.73 -5.37 -15.89
N ARG A 323 7.07 -5.95 -17.06
CA ARG A 323 6.39 -7.14 -17.59
C ARG A 323 6.52 -8.33 -16.66
N ARG A 324 7.66 -8.49 -15.98
CA ARG A 324 7.87 -9.55 -15.00
C ARG A 324 6.96 -9.37 -13.80
N ILE A 325 6.94 -8.19 -13.16
CA ILE A 325 6.08 -7.91 -12.00
C ILE A 325 4.62 -8.11 -12.38
N PHE A 326 4.17 -7.62 -13.53
CA PHE A 326 2.79 -7.74 -14.00
C PHE A 326 2.37 -9.20 -14.17
N ARG A 327 3.22 -10.02 -14.81
CA ARG A 327 2.95 -11.46 -15.00
C ARG A 327 2.88 -12.20 -13.67
N GLU A 328 3.79 -11.91 -12.76
CA GLU A 328 3.88 -12.60 -11.48
C GLU A 328 2.74 -12.23 -10.55
N LEU A 329 2.28 -10.98 -10.55
CA LEU A 329 1.21 -10.51 -9.68
C LEU A 329 -0.06 -11.34 -9.81
N TRP A 330 -0.43 -11.73 -11.02
CA TRP A 330 -1.64 -12.52 -11.27
C TRP A 330 -1.39 -14.03 -11.23
N GLY A 331 -0.16 -14.45 -11.50
CA GLY A 331 0.20 -15.86 -11.63
C GLY A 331 0.50 -16.55 -10.31
N ARG A 332 1.10 -15.83 -9.35
CA ARG A 332 1.53 -16.39 -8.07
C ARG A 332 1.57 -15.33 -6.97
N ARG A 333 1.71 -15.78 -5.73
CA ARG A 333 1.97 -14.89 -4.60
C ARG A 333 3.38 -14.32 -4.72
N LEU A 334 3.48 -13.00 -4.83
CA LEU A 334 4.76 -12.31 -4.85
C LEU A 334 5.44 -12.43 -3.48
N SER A 335 6.69 -12.85 -3.49
CA SER A 335 7.53 -12.87 -2.29
C SER A 335 8.25 -11.53 -2.16
N VAL A 336 8.33 -11.01 -0.95
CA VAL A 336 9.11 -9.81 -0.59
C VAL A 336 10.39 -10.19 0.16
N ARG A 337 10.72 -11.47 0.16
CA ARG A 337 11.90 -12.01 0.80
C ARG A 337 13.18 -11.42 0.21
N GLY A 338 14.15 -11.07 1.06
CA GLY A 338 15.42 -10.46 0.65
C GLY A 338 15.27 -9.08 0.02
N LYS A 339 14.15 -8.39 0.30
CA LYS A 339 13.91 -7.03 -0.14
C LYS A 339 13.69 -6.12 1.06
N GLU A 340 14.21 -4.90 0.96
CA GLU A 340 13.88 -3.86 1.91
C GLU A 340 12.38 -3.56 1.84
N VAL A 341 11.68 -3.68 2.95
CA VAL A 341 10.24 -3.39 3.03
C VAL A 341 10.05 -2.04 3.69
N PRO A 342 9.63 -1.01 2.94
CA PRO A 342 9.35 0.31 3.50
C PRO A 342 8.39 0.23 4.70
N GLU A 343 8.67 1.00 5.76
CA GLU A 343 7.88 0.95 6.99
C GLU A 343 6.43 1.43 6.78
N THR A 344 6.21 2.32 5.81
CA THR A 344 4.87 2.74 5.37
C THR A 344 4.06 1.54 4.86
N ILE A 345 4.67 0.68 4.06
CA ILE A 345 4.06 -0.56 3.55
C ILE A 345 3.95 -1.60 4.67
N ARG A 346 4.99 -1.79 5.48
CA ARG A 346 5.02 -2.73 6.61
C ARG A 346 3.86 -2.49 7.57
N THR A 347 3.63 -1.24 7.95
CA THR A 347 2.55 -0.82 8.84
C THR A 347 1.17 -1.25 8.31
N VAL A 348 0.93 -1.10 7.01
CA VAL A 348 -0.33 -1.51 6.36
C VAL A 348 -0.41 -3.02 6.24
N TRP A 349 0.65 -3.66 5.78
CA TRP A 349 0.76 -5.11 5.58
C TRP A 349 0.49 -5.89 6.86
N CYS A 350 1.13 -5.47 7.95
CA CYS A 350 0.98 -6.06 9.28
C CYS A 350 -0.29 -5.59 10.03
N GLY A 351 -1.14 -4.77 9.40
CA GLY A 351 -2.38 -4.31 10.01
C GLY A 351 -2.18 -3.44 11.25
N ALA A 352 -1.05 -2.76 11.36
CA ALA A 352 -0.68 -1.98 12.53
C ALA A 352 -1.37 -0.60 12.59
N LEU A 353 -2.04 -0.17 11.53
CA LEU A 353 -2.78 1.08 11.52
C LEU A 353 -3.90 1.07 12.55
N GLN A 354 -3.90 2.07 13.41
CA GLN A 354 -4.96 2.25 14.40
C GLN A 354 -6.28 2.61 13.70
N THR A 355 -7.38 2.07 14.19
CA THR A 355 -8.72 2.35 13.68
C THR A 355 -9.63 2.73 14.83
N PRO A 356 -10.40 3.83 14.72
CA PRO A 356 -11.41 4.18 15.71
C PRO A 356 -12.46 3.06 15.86
N PRO A 357 -13.01 2.84 17.07
CA PRO A 357 -14.04 1.84 17.29
C PRO A 357 -15.32 2.18 16.54
N VAL A 358 -15.93 1.18 15.92
CA VAL A 358 -17.23 1.32 15.23
C VAL A 358 -18.33 0.88 16.20
N ARG A 359 -19.30 1.77 16.52
CA ARG A 359 -20.50 1.38 17.25
C ARG A 359 -21.40 0.50 16.37
N TRP A 360 -21.75 -0.69 16.87
CA TRP A 360 -22.80 -1.51 16.29
C TRP A 360 -24.16 -1.14 16.91
N ARG A 361 -25.25 -1.27 16.15
CA ARG A 361 -26.62 -0.85 16.48
C ARG A 361 -27.21 -1.35 17.82
N LYS A 362 -26.55 -2.25 18.54
CA LYS A 362 -27.06 -2.86 19.79
C LYS A 362 -26.25 -2.50 21.06
N GLY A 363 -25.62 -1.33 21.10
CA GLY A 363 -25.04 -0.83 22.36
C GLY A 363 -23.81 -1.57 22.90
N VAL A 364 -23.49 -2.73 22.41
CA VAL A 364 -22.32 -3.50 22.82
C VAL A 364 -21.10 -2.96 22.07
N ALA A 365 -20.15 -2.37 22.81
CA ALA A 365 -18.82 -2.10 22.30
C ALA A 365 -18.17 -3.46 21.97
N ARG A 366 -18.29 -3.91 20.74
CA ARG A 366 -17.45 -5.02 20.32
C ARG A 366 -16.01 -4.55 20.39
N GLU A 367 -15.19 -5.33 21.09
CA GLU A 367 -13.75 -5.23 21.07
C GLU A 367 -13.27 -4.96 19.64
N ARG A 368 -12.23 -4.14 19.51
CA ARG A 368 -11.60 -3.83 18.23
C ARG A 368 -11.51 -5.10 17.40
N TRP A 369 -12.12 -5.12 16.24
CA TRP A 369 -11.88 -6.19 15.29
C TRP A 369 -10.37 -6.19 14.97
N LYS A 370 -9.66 -7.10 15.60
CA LYS A 370 -8.26 -7.34 15.29
C LYS A 370 -8.21 -8.08 13.97
N MET A 371 -7.59 -7.49 12.99
CA MET A 371 -7.33 -8.15 11.72
C MET A 371 -6.42 -9.36 12.00
N ARG A 372 -6.95 -10.57 11.80
CA ARG A 372 -6.13 -11.78 11.89
C ARG A 372 -5.28 -11.85 10.62
N ILE A 373 -3.99 -11.58 10.78
CA ILE A 373 -3.01 -11.72 9.71
C ILE A 373 -2.52 -13.16 9.74
N PRO A 374 -2.56 -13.89 8.61
CA PRO A 374 -1.97 -15.21 8.55
C PRO A 374 -0.46 -15.15 8.84
N ASN A 375 0.07 -16.13 9.59
CA ASN A 375 1.48 -16.15 9.98
C ASN A 375 2.43 -16.04 8.79
N TYR A 376 2.12 -16.70 7.68
CA TYR A 376 2.94 -16.61 6.46
C TYR A 376 3.10 -15.20 5.91
N CYS A 377 2.15 -14.29 6.17
CA CYS A 377 2.27 -12.88 5.75
C CYS A 377 3.25 -12.10 6.62
N ILE A 378 3.42 -12.52 7.88
CA ILE A 378 4.38 -11.94 8.82
C ILE A 378 5.77 -12.52 8.56
N GLU A 379 5.86 -13.81 8.29
CA GLU A 379 7.10 -14.52 7.95
C GLU A 379 7.74 -13.94 6.68
N ASP A 380 6.94 -13.68 5.64
CA ASP A 380 7.42 -13.08 4.39
C ASP A 380 8.16 -11.74 4.60
N ILE A 381 7.75 -10.93 5.61
CA ILE A 381 8.42 -9.66 5.95
C ILE A 381 9.63 -9.87 6.86
N ARG A 382 9.53 -10.74 7.88
CA ARG A 382 10.62 -11.00 8.84
C ARG A 382 11.85 -11.66 8.22
N GLU A 383 11.66 -12.43 7.17
CA GLU A 383 12.77 -13.02 6.43
C GLU A 383 13.61 -11.97 5.68
N GLY A 384 13.04 -10.83 5.31
CA GLY A 384 13.76 -9.67 4.78
C GLY A 384 14.73 -9.04 5.81
N GLU A 385 14.29 -8.95 7.08
CA GLU A 385 15.07 -8.33 8.16
C GLU A 385 16.32 -9.15 8.56
N ARG A 386 16.23 -10.49 8.51
CA ARG A 386 17.36 -11.38 8.86
C ARG A 386 18.51 -11.31 7.86
N ALA A 387 18.23 -10.93 6.61
CA ALA A 387 19.28 -10.75 5.61
C ALA A 387 20.14 -9.50 5.87
N GLU A 388 19.59 -8.45 6.47
CA GLU A 388 20.34 -7.23 6.81
C GLU A 388 21.23 -7.42 8.03
N SER A 389 20.82 -8.22 9.02
CA SER A 389 21.61 -8.45 10.24
C SER A 389 22.81 -9.39 10.03
N SER A 390 22.94 -10.02 8.88
CA SER A 390 24.05 -10.91 8.53
C SER A 390 25.22 -10.21 7.81
N TRP A 391 25.13 -8.89 7.58
CA TRP A 391 26.16 -8.07 6.92
C TRP A 391 26.69 -6.93 7.83
N GLY A 392 26.41 -7.00 9.13
CA GLY A 392 26.94 -6.08 10.16
C GLY A 392 28.18 -6.61 10.87
#